data_3ee471c2f912d6c2441cabf616652957
#
_entry.id   3ee471c2f912d6c2441cabf616652957
#
_cell.length_a   1.000
_cell.length_b   1.000
_cell.length_c   1.000
_cell.angle_alpha   90.00
_cell.angle_beta   90.00
_cell.angle_gamma   90.00
#
_symmetry.space_group_name_H-M   'P 1'
#
loop_
_entity.id
_entity.type
_entity.pdbx_description
1 polymer ?
#
loop_
_entity_poly.entity_id
_entity_poly.type
_entity_poly.pdbx_seq_one_letter_code
_entity_poly.pdbx_strand_id
1 'polypeptide(L)'
;MAFTYVDIGSPEVPKLDGVLFFPVTPFTGAGHIDTAALADHVARGLDFGPGGVFAACGTGEFHTLDPEEYGRAVRTAVEATAGRVPVFAGTGGPLSLARRYSRIAQEAGADGLLLLPPYLVEAPAAGLIAYTRQVVAASDLPVIVYNRSNARFTPEAAAEVARLDKVVGFKDGVGDLDRLSRTVSAVRSALSGRDKDFQFFNGMPTAEVTVPAYRGIGVELYSSAVFCFAPEISLAFHRAVTTGDQDTVDLLLRDFFHPLVTLRDKVPGYAVSLVKAGMALRGHDVGGVRPPLTDPSPQHLERLGRILDAGLAIAGRDGEEAAR
;
A
#
# COMPACT_ATOMS: atom_id res chain seq x y z
N MET A 1 8.72 49.28 -6.01
CA MET A 1 8.99 47.97 -6.58
C MET A 1 7.82 47.06 -6.17
N ALA A 2 6.95 46.70 -7.10
CA ALA A 2 5.86 45.78 -6.84
C ALA A 2 6.43 44.36 -6.93
N PHE A 3 6.39 43.62 -5.84
CA PHE A 3 6.70 42.18 -5.85
C PHE A 3 5.51 41.48 -6.54
N THR A 4 5.75 40.98 -7.74
CA THR A 4 4.83 40.07 -8.42
C THR A 4 4.87 38.74 -7.64
N TYR A 5 3.78 38.43 -6.95
CA TYR A 5 3.53 37.10 -6.40
C TYR A 5 3.43 36.13 -7.59
N VAL A 6 4.42 35.29 -7.78
CA VAL A 6 4.27 34.13 -8.66
C VAL A 6 3.40 33.15 -7.91
N ASP A 7 2.19 32.97 -8.40
CA ASP A 7 1.28 31.92 -7.96
C ASP A 7 1.95 30.58 -8.33
N ILE A 8 2.65 29.99 -7.39
CA ILE A 8 3.15 28.61 -7.51
C ILE A 8 1.90 27.76 -7.26
N GLY A 9 1.18 27.42 -8.32
CA GLY A 9 0.01 26.55 -8.26
C GLY A 9 0.24 25.40 -7.29
N SER A 10 -0.79 25.05 -6.51
CA SER A 10 -0.74 23.90 -5.59
C SER A 10 -0.15 22.70 -6.35
N PRO A 11 0.81 21.97 -5.78
CA PRO A 11 1.39 20.81 -6.45
C PRO A 11 0.24 19.89 -6.90
N GLU A 12 0.24 19.53 -8.18
CA GLU A 12 -0.77 18.65 -8.76
C GLU A 12 -0.73 17.31 -7.99
N VAL A 13 -1.85 16.96 -7.35
CA VAL A 13 -1.92 15.73 -6.54
C VAL A 13 -1.89 14.54 -7.49
N PRO A 14 -0.91 13.61 -7.37
CA PRO A 14 -0.87 12.45 -8.24
C PRO A 14 -2.12 11.61 -8.07
N LYS A 15 -2.89 11.43 -9.15
CA LYS A 15 -4.05 10.56 -9.16
C LYS A 15 -3.58 9.10 -9.28
N LEU A 16 -4.01 8.28 -8.34
CA LEU A 16 -3.75 6.84 -8.32
C LEU A 16 -4.89 6.09 -9.00
N ASP A 17 -4.58 5.02 -9.71
CA ASP A 17 -5.55 4.13 -10.35
C ASP A 17 -5.06 2.67 -10.35
N GLY A 18 -5.85 1.75 -10.91
CA GLY A 18 -5.45 0.36 -11.09
C GLY A 18 -5.03 -0.36 -9.81
N VAL A 19 -4.07 -1.28 -9.95
CA VAL A 19 -3.50 -2.03 -8.84
C VAL A 19 -2.33 -1.26 -8.23
N LEU A 20 -2.33 -1.10 -6.91
CA LEU A 20 -1.26 -0.37 -6.21
C LEU A 20 -0.17 -1.34 -5.74
N PHE A 21 1.06 -1.08 -6.14
CA PHE A 21 2.22 -1.90 -5.86
C PHE A 21 2.92 -1.47 -4.56
N PHE A 22 3.04 -2.41 -3.63
CA PHE A 22 3.71 -2.22 -2.34
C PHE A 22 4.97 -3.09 -2.28
N PRO A 23 6.11 -2.69 -2.86
CA PRO A 23 7.30 -3.52 -2.93
C PRO A 23 7.81 -3.93 -1.55
N VAL A 24 8.36 -5.16 -1.46
CA VAL A 24 9.14 -5.58 -0.31
C VAL A 24 10.48 -4.82 -0.27
N THR A 25 11.09 -4.75 0.91
CA THR A 25 12.48 -4.32 1.04
C THR A 25 13.37 -5.57 1.06
N PRO A 26 14.19 -5.82 0.02
CA PRO A 26 15.12 -6.93 0.01
C PRO A 26 16.24 -6.74 1.03
N PHE A 27 16.68 -7.86 1.63
CA PHE A 27 17.81 -7.86 2.54
C PHE A 27 18.85 -8.89 2.11
N THR A 28 20.14 -8.54 2.25
CA THR A 28 21.25 -9.47 2.07
C THR A 28 21.28 -10.50 3.19
N GLY A 29 22.04 -11.59 3.03
CA GLY A 29 22.26 -12.59 4.09
C GLY A 29 22.89 -12.02 5.37
N ALA A 30 23.55 -10.84 5.29
CA ALA A 30 24.06 -10.10 6.44
C ALA A 30 23.00 -9.16 7.08
N GLY A 31 21.77 -9.13 6.56
CA GLY A 31 20.68 -8.33 7.07
C GLY A 31 20.71 -6.85 6.65
N HIS A 32 21.57 -6.44 5.72
CA HIS A 32 21.57 -5.09 5.15
C HIS A 32 20.55 -4.98 4.00
N ILE A 33 20.06 -3.76 3.73
CA ILE A 33 19.21 -3.53 2.55
C ILE A 33 20.01 -3.85 1.27
N ASP A 34 19.41 -4.65 0.41
CA ASP A 34 19.89 -4.88 -0.95
C ASP A 34 19.18 -3.92 -1.93
N THR A 35 19.82 -2.78 -2.18
CA THR A 35 19.27 -1.76 -3.07
C THR A 35 19.23 -2.20 -4.54
N ALA A 36 20.15 -3.08 -4.97
CA ALA A 36 20.15 -3.60 -6.33
C ALA A 36 18.94 -4.52 -6.56
N ALA A 37 18.71 -5.46 -5.62
CA ALA A 37 17.52 -6.32 -5.67
C ALA A 37 16.21 -5.52 -5.54
N LEU A 38 16.21 -4.41 -4.77
CA LEU A 38 15.04 -3.52 -4.66
C LEU A 38 14.77 -2.80 -5.98
N ALA A 39 15.80 -2.25 -6.62
CA ALA A 39 15.66 -1.57 -7.91
C ALA A 39 15.11 -2.52 -8.99
N ASP A 40 15.66 -3.73 -9.06
CA ASP A 40 15.21 -4.77 -9.98
C ASP A 40 13.76 -5.22 -9.68
N HIS A 41 13.39 -5.39 -8.40
CA HIS A 41 12.02 -5.71 -8.00
C HIS A 41 11.03 -4.62 -8.42
N VAL A 42 11.35 -3.35 -8.20
CA VAL A 42 10.50 -2.22 -8.61
C VAL A 42 10.40 -2.16 -10.14
N ALA A 43 11.52 -2.26 -10.86
CA ALA A 43 11.54 -2.22 -12.32
C ALA A 43 10.66 -3.31 -12.95
N ARG A 44 10.78 -4.56 -12.48
CA ARG A 44 9.93 -5.68 -12.94
C ARG A 44 8.45 -5.43 -12.63
N GLY A 45 8.13 -4.94 -11.42
CA GLY A 45 6.73 -4.63 -11.07
C GLY A 45 6.13 -3.59 -12.01
N LEU A 46 6.91 -2.60 -12.43
CA LEU A 46 6.48 -1.55 -13.34
C LEU A 46 6.19 -2.04 -14.77
N ASP A 47 6.76 -3.14 -15.21
CA ASP A 47 6.47 -3.75 -16.51
C ASP A 47 5.03 -4.30 -16.58
N PHE A 48 4.40 -4.50 -15.43
CA PHE A 48 2.99 -4.91 -15.30
C PHE A 48 2.02 -3.73 -15.14
N GLY A 49 2.48 -2.48 -15.19
CA GLY A 49 1.63 -1.29 -15.21
C GLY A 49 0.84 -1.05 -13.92
N PRO A 50 1.46 -1.00 -12.72
CA PRO A 50 0.75 -0.60 -11.51
C PRO A 50 0.35 0.88 -11.57
N GLY A 51 -0.72 1.26 -10.88
CA GLY A 51 -1.16 2.65 -10.80
C GLY A 51 -0.38 3.53 -9.81
N GLY A 52 0.58 2.97 -9.10
CA GLY A 52 1.47 3.67 -8.17
C GLY A 52 2.33 2.70 -7.36
N VAL A 53 3.48 3.19 -6.88
CA VAL A 53 4.43 2.46 -6.03
C VAL A 53 4.38 2.99 -4.61
N PHE A 54 4.33 2.11 -3.60
CA PHE A 54 4.29 2.46 -2.18
C PHE A 54 5.51 1.90 -1.47
N ALA A 55 6.63 2.63 -1.53
CA ALA A 55 7.91 2.22 -0.98
C ALA A 55 7.99 2.30 0.55
N ALA A 56 8.76 1.41 1.16
CA ALA A 56 9.01 1.39 2.60
C ALA A 56 7.74 1.52 3.44
N CYS A 57 6.65 0.85 3.03
CA CYS A 57 5.39 0.74 3.76
C CYS A 57 5.34 -0.57 4.57
N GLY A 58 4.15 -1.04 4.94
CA GLY A 58 3.99 -2.27 5.73
C GLY A 58 4.63 -3.50 5.08
N THR A 59 4.39 -3.74 3.79
CA THR A 59 5.00 -4.82 3.01
C THR A 59 6.52 -4.66 2.88
N GLY A 60 7.00 -3.41 2.82
CA GLY A 60 8.42 -3.07 2.80
C GLY A 60 9.08 -3.05 4.19
N GLU A 61 8.48 -3.66 5.20
CA GLU A 61 9.03 -3.81 6.55
C GLU A 61 9.44 -2.46 7.21
N PHE A 62 8.66 -1.41 6.99
CA PHE A 62 8.88 -0.07 7.55
C PHE A 62 9.32 -0.08 9.02
N HIS A 63 8.75 -0.97 9.83
CA HIS A 63 9.01 -1.08 11.27
C HIS A 63 10.43 -1.54 11.62
N THR A 64 11.21 -2.02 10.65
CA THR A 64 12.60 -2.51 10.85
C THR A 64 13.65 -1.57 10.28
N LEU A 65 13.24 -0.53 9.55
CA LEU A 65 14.15 0.38 8.86
C LEU A 65 14.56 1.54 9.77
N ASP A 66 15.86 1.76 9.91
CA ASP A 66 16.34 3.01 10.47
C ASP A 66 16.19 4.17 9.45
N PRO A 67 16.37 5.44 9.87
CA PRO A 67 16.20 6.57 8.96
C PRO A 67 17.12 6.59 7.74
N GLU A 68 18.33 6.03 7.83
CA GLU A 68 19.28 5.95 6.71
C GLU A 68 18.88 4.88 5.73
N GLU A 69 18.53 3.70 6.24
CA GLU A 69 17.97 2.59 5.45
C GLU A 69 16.69 3.00 4.74
N TYR A 70 15.79 3.67 5.47
CA TYR A 70 14.55 4.20 4.90
C TYR A 70 14.83 5.16 3.74
N GLY A 71 15.74 6.12 3.91
CA GLY A 71 16.13 7.06 2.87
C GLY A 71 16.71 6.37 1.63
N ARG A 72 17.53 5.32 1.83
CA ARG A 72 18.06 4.52 0.71
C ARG A 72 16.95 3.76 -0.01
N ALA A 73 16.05 3.10 0.73
CA ALA A 73 14.95 2.33 0.15
C ALA A 73 14.00 3.22 -0.68
N VAL A 74 13.62 4.38 -0.15
CA VAL A 74 12.74 5.32 -0.87
C VAL A 74 13.43 5.86 -2.13
N ARG A 75 14.68 6.32 -2.02
CA ARG A 75 15.44 6.83 -3.17
C ARG A 75 15.60 5.78 -4.26
N THR A 76 15.96 4.54 -3.89
CA THR A 76 16.05 3.42 -4.85
C THR A 76 14.74 3.18 -5.58
N ALA A 77 13.61 3.21 -4.87
CA ALA A 77 12.30 3.03 -5.48
C ALA A 77 11.94 4.19 -6.44
N VAL A 78 12.23 5.44 -6.06
CA VAL A 78 12.03 6.62 -6.89
C VAL A 78 12.87 6.54 -8.17
N GLU A 79 14.17 6.27 -8.03
CA GLU A 79 15.09 6.14 -9.17
C GLU A 79 14.69 5.00 -10.11
N ALA A 80 14.34 3.83 -9.58
CA ALA A 80 13.88 2.70 -10.37
C ALA A 80 12.54 2.96 -11.07
N THR A 81 11.66 3.75 -10.45
CA THR A 81 10.36 4.12 -11.05
C THR A 81 10.55 5.11 -12.20
N ALA A 82 11.57 5.97 -12.13
CA ALA A 82 11.93 6.95 -13.19
C ALA A 82 10.72 7.77 -13.68
N GLY A 83 9.80 8.14 -12.79
CA GLY A 83 8.62 8.96 -13.09
C GLY A 83 7.51 8.25 -13.88
N ARG A 84 7.58 6.94 -14.09
CA ARG A 84 6.55 6.17 -14.83
C ARG A 84 5.20 6.16 -14.12
N VAL A 85 5.21 6.14 -12.80
CA VAL A 85 4.02 6.22 -11.94
C VAL A 85 4.39 6.96 -10.64
N PRO A 86 3.40 7.47 -9.86
CA PRO A 86 3.69 8.12 -8.60
C PRO A 86 4.31 7.16 -7.56
N VAL A 87 5.27 7.67 -6.77
CA VAL A 87 5.91 6.95 -5.66
C VAL A 87 5.50 7.56 -4.33
N PHE A 88 4.76 6.81 -3.54
CA PHE A 88 4.43 7.16 -2.16
C PHE A 88 5.34 6.42 -1.19
N ALA A 89 5.79 7.10 -0.13
CA ALA A 89 6.63 6.50 0.91
C ALA A 89 5.88 6.36 2.24
N GLY A 90 6.15 5.30 2.99
CA GLY A 90 5.58 5.10 4.33
C GLY A 90 6.16 6.11 5.33
N THR A 91 5.34 6.71 6.18
CA THR A 91 5.79 7.47 7.35
C THR A 91 4.89 7.14 8.55
N GLY A 92 5.38 7.27 9.78
CA GLY A 92 4.56 6.93 10.95
C GLY A 92 5.38 6.59 12.20
N GLY A 93 4.75 5.93 13.17
CA GLY A 93 5.37 5.57 14.44
C GLY A 93 5.46 6.74 15.41
N PRO A 94 6.54 6.86 16.23
CA PRO A 94 6.73 8.01 17.10
C PRO A 94 6.71 9.33 16.33
N LEU A 95 6.03 10.35 16.84
CA LEU A 95 5.82 11.62 16.14
C LEU A 95 7.11 12.25 15.60
N SER A 96 8.18 12.22 16.37
CA SER A 96 9.48 12.77 15.96
C SER A 96 10.06 12.03 14.75
N LEU A 97 9.93 10.70 14.73
CA LEU A 97 10.37 9.88 13.61
C LEU A 97 9.44 10.05 12.40
N ALA A 98 8.13 10.08 12.59
CA ALA A 98 7.18 10.31 11.49
C ALA A 98 7.49 11.62 10.76
N ARG A 99 7.76 12.72 11.49
CA ARG A 99 8.18 13.99 10.91
C ARG A 99 9.54 13.92 10.22
N ARG A 100 10.48 13.14 10.76
CA ARG A 100 11.80 12.93 10.14
C ARG A 100 11.68 12.14 8.84
N TYR A 101 10.93 11.03 8.84
CA TYR A 101 10.67 10.22 7.65
C TYR A 101 9.95 11.02 6.56
N SER A 102 9.01 11.91 6.90
CA SER A 102 8.35 12.77 5.92
C SER A 102 9.34 13.66 5.16
N ARG A 103 10.31 14.26 5.88
CA ARG A 103 11.37 15.07 5.26
C ARG A 103 12.33 14.24 4.41
N ILE A 104 12.76 13.07 4.92
CA ILE A 104 13.64 12.16 4.17
C ILE A 104 12.96 11.68 2.89
N ALA A 105 11.65 11.38 2.93
CA ALA A 105 10.89 11.00 1.73
C ALA A 105 10.86 12.12 0.69
N GLN A 106 10.61 13.36 1.12
CA GLN A 106 10.66 14.54 0.24
C GLN A 106 12.07 14.74 -0.38
N GLU A 107 13.12 14.65 0.43
CA GLU A 107 14.51 14.74 -0.02
C GLU A 107 14.91 13.60 -0.97
N ALA A 108 14.30 12.43 -0.81
CA ALA A 108 14.49 11.28 -1.69
C ALA A 108 13.69 11.36 -3.00
N GLY A 109 12.81 12.37 -3.15
CA GLY A 109 12.03 12.59 -4.37
C GLY A 109 10.70 11.81 -4.44
N ALA A 110 10.15 11.37 -3.32
CA ALA A 110 8.82 10.76 -3.30
C ALA A 110 7.73 11.78 -3.70
N ASP A 111 6.66 11.31 -4.34
CA ASP A 111 5.52 12.14 -4.76
C ASP A 111 4.44 12.28 -3.67
N GLY A 112 4.50 11.47 -2.62
CA GLY A 112 3.55 11.51 -1.52
C GLY A 112 3.90 10.59 -0.36
N LEU A 113 3.04 10.61 0.66
CA LEU A 113 3.21 9.85 1.89
C LEU A 113 2.00 8.98 2.20
N LEU A 114 2.25 7.76 2.70
CA LEU A 114 1.28 6.95 3.41
C LEU A 114 1.53 7.06 4.91
N LEU A 115 0.64 7.73 5.64
CA LEU A 115 0.76 7.92 7.08
C LEU A 115 0.28 6.66 7.83
N LEU A 116 1.23 5.84 8.26
CA LEU A 116 1.05 4.67 9.10
C LEU A 116 0.68 5.07 10.54
N PRO A 117 0.04 4.19 11.33
CA PRO A 117 -0.37 4.48 12.70
C PRO A 117 0.78 4.94 13.61
N PRO A 118 0.46 5.77 14.64
CA PRO A 118 1.38 5.97 15.76
C PRO A 118 1.64 4.63 16.47
N TYR A 119 2.84 4.48 17.04
CA TYR A 119 3.29 3.20 17.56
C TYR A 119 2.87 3.01 19.03
N LEU A 120 2.43 1.79 19.39
CA LEU A 120 2.15 1.30 20.76
C LEU A 120 1.01 1.97 21.54
N VAL A 121 0.37 3.02 21.06
CA VAL A 121 -0.64 3.74 21.83
C VAL A 121 -1.96 3.83 21.10
N GLU A 122 -3.04 3.65 21.81
CA GLU A 122 -4.37 4.08 21.38
C GLU A 122 -4.55 5.56 21.75
N ALA A 123 -5.11 6.33 20.82
CA ALA A 123 -5.30 7.75 21.03
C ALA A 123 -6.77 8.13 20.76
N PRO A 124 -7.32 9.13 21.50
CA PRO A 124 -8.60 9.69 21.15
C PRO A 124 -8.55 10.40 19.81
N ALA A 125 -9.71 10.59 19.18
CA ALA A 125 -9.83 11.24 17.86
C ALA A 125 -9.05 12.57 17.76
N ALA A 126 -9.14 13.43 18.78
CA ALA A 126 -8.41 14.70 18.82
C ALA A 126 -6.88 14.50 18.78
N GLY A 127 -6.36 13.45 19.41
CA GLY A 127 -4.96 13.09 19.38
C GLY A 127 -4.51 12.63 18.00
N LEU A 128 -5.31 11.81 17.31
CA LEU A 128 -5.03 11.35 15.94
C LEU A 128 -5.08 12.53 14.94
N ILE A 129 -6.01 13.46 15.10
CA ILE A 129 -6.07 14.69 14.30
C ILE A 129 -4.82 15.54 14.52
N ALA A 130 -4.43 15.76 15.78
CA ALA A 130 -3.23 16.53 16.12
C ALA A 130 -1.94 15.88 15.57
N TYR A 131 -1.82 14.56 15.69
CA TYR A 131 -0.72 13.79 15.13
C TYR A 131 -0.65 13.96 13.59
N THR A 132 -1.78 13.77 12.90
CA THR A 132 -1.87 13.94 11.45
C THR A 132 -1.45 15.36 11.03
N ARG A 133 -1.95 16.40 11.69
CA ARG A 133 -1.58 17.80 11.42
C ARG A 133 -0.07 18.04 11.52
N GLN A 134 0.56 17.50 12.55
CA GLN A 134 2.00 17.68 12.75
C GLN A 134 2.87 16.93 11.73
N VAL A 135 2.41 15.75 11.26
CA VAL A 135 3.10 15.02 10.20
C VAL A 135 2.93 15.72 8.86
N VAL A 136 1.70 16.13 8.53
CA VAL A 136 1.37 16.92 7.31
C VAL A 136 2.17 18.21 7.23
N ALA A 137 2.45 18.86 8.37
CA ALA A 137 3.25 20.08 8.43
C ALA A 137 4.76 19.85 8.28
N ALA A 138 5.24 18.60 8.25
CA ALA A 138 6.67 18.29 8.25
C ALA A 138 7.32 18.27 6.86
N SER A 139 6.53 18.19 5.79
CA SER A 139 6.97 18.21 4.39
C SER A 139 5.91 18.85 3.51
N ASP A 140 6.19 19.06 2.23
CA ASP A 140 5.24 19.59 1.26
C ASP A 140 4.45 18.49 0.55
N LEU A 141 4.77 17.23 0.81
CA LEU A 141 4.17 16.08 0.15
C LEU A 141 2.70 15.88 0.52
N PRO A 142 1.84 15.45 -0.44
CA PRO A 142 0.49 14.99 -0.17
C PRO A 142 0.52 13.71 0.69
N VAL A 143 -0.52 13.55 1.53
CA VAL A 143 -0.59 12.49 2.54
C VAL A 143 -1.87 11.68 2.40
N ILE A 144 -1.73 10.36 2.33
CA ILE A 144 -2.82 9.39 2.51
C ILE A 144 -2.80 8.94 3.98
N VAL A 145 -3.90 9.15 4.70
CA VAL A 145 -4.03 8.73 6.11
C VAL A 145 -4.48 7.28 6.20
N TYR A 146 -3.79 6.46 7.00
CA TYR A 146 -4.10 5.05 7.15
C TYR A 146 -4.83 4.74 8.46
N ASN A 147 -6.10 4.40 8.36
CA ASN A 147 -6.96 3.93 9.44
C ASN A 147 -6.70 2.44 9.69
N ARG A 148 -5.90 2.12 10.72
CA ARG A 148 -5.51 0.73 11.02
C ARG A 148 -5.06 0.58 12.46
N SER A 149 -5.24 -0.62 13.02
CA SER A 149 -4.77 -1.00 14.35
C SER A 149 -5.23 0.00 15.43
N ASN A 150 -4.30 0.71 16.04
CA ASN A 150 -4.54 1.72 17.09
C ASN A 150 -4.83 3.15 16.54
N ALA A 151 -4.70 3.39 15.21
CA ALA A 151 -5.14 4.64 14.58
C ALA A 151 -6.56 4.48 14.02
N ARG A 152 -7.56 4.45 14.92
CA ARG A 152 -8.97 4.27 14.56
C ARG A 152 -9.70 5.61 14.52
N PHE A 153 -9.84 6.18 13.34
CA PHE A 153 -10.57 7.43 13.14
C PHE A 153 -12.08 7.22 13.24
N THR A 154 -12.76 8.17 13.88
CA THR A 154 -14.21 8.28 13.73
C THR A 154 -14.54 8.91 12.37
N PRO A 155 -15.80 8.79 11.85
CA PRO A 155 -16.20 9.49 10.62
C PRO A 155 -15.93 11.00 10.68
N GLU A 156 -16.17 11.63 11.83
CA GLU A 156 -15.96 13.08 12.06
C GLU A 156 -14.46 13.42 12.03
N ALA A 157 -13.63 12.60 12.68
CA ALA A 157 -12.18 12.78 12.70
C ALA A 157 -11.57 12.61 11.30
N ALA A 158 -12.04 11.60 10.53
CA ALA A 158 -11.64 11.40 9.15
C ALA A 158 -12.04 12.61 8.27
N ALA A 159 -13.26 13.12 8.44
CA ALA A 159 -13.74 14.33 7.76
C ALA A 159 -12.92 15.57 8.13
N GLU A 160 -12.49 15.69 9.39
CA GLU A 160 -11.65 16.82 9.83
C GLU A 160 -10.26 16.77 9.22
N VAL A 161 -9.58 15.61 9.24
CA VAL A 161 -8.26 15.48 8.62
C VAL A 161 -8.31 15.61 7.09
N ALA A 162 -9.40 15.18 6.46
CA ALA A 162 -9.60 15.33 5.02
C ALA A 162 -9.68 16.80 4.57
N ARG A 163 -10.03 17.73 5.45
CA ARG A 163 -10.02 19.18 5.16
C ARG A 163 -8.62 19.80 5.12
N LEU A 164 -7.60 19.10 5.61
CA LEU A 164 -6.20 19.56 5.52
C LEU A 164 -5.76 19.49 4.05
N ASP A 165 -5.22 20.57 3.50
CA ASP A 165 -4.97 20.71 2.06
C ASP A 165 -4.12 19.56 1.49
N LYS A 166 -3.08 19.14 2.21
CA LYS A 166 -2.19 18.06 1.78
C LYS A 166 -2.72 16.63 2.09
N VAL A 167 -3.85 16.47 2.78
CA VAL A 167 -4.44 15.13 2.96
C VAL A 167 -5.31 14.80 1.77
N VAL A 168 -4.85 13.87 0.93
CA VAL A 168 -5.44 13.55 -0.38
C VAL A 168 -6.12 12.19 -0.43
N GLY A 169 -6.09 11.44 0.67
CA GLY A 169 -6.72 10.15 0.70
C GLY A 169 -6.85 9.54 2.09
N PHE A 170 -7.71 8.54 2.16
CA PHE A 170 -7.96 7.76 3.37
C PHE A 170 -7.95 6.27 3.04
N LYS A 171 -7.03 5.55 3.67
CA LYS A 171 -6.87 4.10 3.51
C LYS A 171 -7.45 3.39 4.73
N ASP A 172 -8.32 2.40 4.52
CA ASP A 172 -8.89 1.60 5.60
C ASP A 172 -8.27 0.20 5.66
N GLY A 173 -7.79 -0.19 6.82
CA GLY A 173 -7.29 -1.53 7.15
C GLY A 173 -7.94 -2.09 8.40
N VAL A 174 -9.11 -1.60 8.77
CA VAL A 174 -9.91 -2.08 9.91
C VAL A 174 -10.96 -3.10 9.46
N GLY A 175 -11.58 -2.88 8.30
CA GLY A 175 -12.55 -3.82 7.72
C GLY A 175 -13.97 -3.70 8.28
N ASP A 176 -14.28 -2.67 9.06
CA ASP A 176 -15.63 -2.38 9.53
C ASP A 176 -16.38 -1.59 8.44
N LEU A 177 -17.12 -2.30 7.58
CA LEU A 177 -17.79 -1.73 6.42
C LEU A 177 -18.87 -0.71 6.78
N ASP A 178 -19.65 -0.92 7.86
CA ASP A 178 -20.64 0.05 8.32
C ASP A 178 -19.97 1.37 8.70
N ARG A 179 -18.92 1.30 9.50
CA ARG A 179 -18.16 2.48 9.91
C ARG A 179 -17.45 3.15 8.73
N LEU A 180 -16.88 2.37 7.81
CA LEU A 180 -16.22 2.91 6.62
C LEU A 180 -17.22 3.61 5.69
N SER A 181 -18.41 3.07 5.47
CA SER A 181 -19.47 3.72 4.69
C SER A 181 -19.85 5.09 5.27
N ARG A 182 -20.00 5.18 6.60
CA ARG A 182 -20.22 6.45 7.29
C ARG A 182 -19.04 7.41 7.15
N THR A 183 -17.81 6.88 7.20
CA THR A 183 -16.59 7.67 7.00
C THR A 183 -16.52 8.24 5.58
N VAL A 184 -16.80 7.45 4.55
CA VAL A 184 -16.84 7.90 3.15
C VAL A 184 -17.86 9.02 2.99
N SER A 185 -19.07 8.84 3.54
CA SER A 185 -20.14 9.85 3.49
C SER A 185 -19.75 11.14 4.20
N ALA A 186 -19.16 11.05 5.40
CA ALA A 186 -18.75 12.22 6.18
C ALA A 186 -17.62 13.00 5.49
N VAL A 187 -16.64 12.31 4.91
CA VAL A 187 -15.54 12.94 4.16
C VAL A 187 -16.07 13.61 2.90
N ARG A 188 -16.89 12.92 2.09
CA ARG A 188 -17.50 13.52 0.87
C ARG A 188 -18.32 14.75 1.20
N SER A 189 -19.11 14.71 2.26
CA SER A 189 -19.88 15.88 2.73
C SER A 189 -18.96 17.02 3.17
N ALA A 190 -17.87 16.72 3.88
CA ALA A 190 -16.92 17.73 4.37
C ALA A 190 -16.12 18.41 3.25
N LEU A 191 -15.97 17.74 2.10
CA LEU A 191 -15.27 18.24 0.91
C LEU A 191 -16.22 18.78 -0.16
N SER A 192 -17.54 18.72 0.05
CA SER A 192 -18.53 19.26 -0.89
C SER A 192 -18.28 20.75 -1.17
N GLY A 193 -18.25 21.13 -2.44
CA GLY A 193 -17.97 22.50 -2.89
C GLY A 193 -16.48 22.91 -2.82
N ARG A 194 -15.57 21.98 -2.51
CA ARG A 194 -14.13 22.20 -2.60
C ARG A 194 -13.59 21.53 -3.88
N ASP A 195 -12.72 22.22 -4.57
CA ASP A 195 -11.93 21.64 -5.67
C ASP A 195 -10.76 20.84 -5.08
N LYS A 196 -11.07 19.59 -4.70
CA LYS A 196 -10.11 18.69 -4.05
C LYS A 196 -10.37 17.25 -4.43
N ASP A 197 -9.45 16.68 -5.17
CA ASP A 197 -9.41 15.23 -5.39
C ASP A 197 -9.08 14.51 -4.09
N PHE A 198 -9.92 13.54 -3.73
CA PHE A 198 -9.74 12.74 -2.54
C PHE A 198 -10.10 11.28 -2.80
N GLN A 199 -9.15 10.39 -2.54
CA GLN A 199 -9.28 8.97 -2.86
C GLN A 199 -9.41 8.11 -1.61
N PHE A 200 -10.22 7.03 -1.71
CA PHE A 200 -10.37 6.03 -0.67
C PHE A 200 -9.72 4.71 -1.10
N PHE A 201 -9.12 4.01 -0.12
CA PHE A 201 -8.32 2.82 -0.39
C PHE A 201 -8.70 1.69 0.55
N ASN A 202 -8.87 0.49 0.01
CA ASN A 202 -8.89 -0.75 0.77
C ASN A 202 -7.44 -1.13 1.15
N GLY A 203 -7.16 -1.11 2.44
CA GLY A 203 -5.84 -1.42 3.02
C GLY A 203 -5.83 -2.69 3.85
N MET A 204 -6.81 -3.57 3.68
CA MET A 204 -6.84 -4.85 4.37
C MET A 204 -5.66 -5.74 3.95
N PRO A 205 -5.13 -6.57 4.84
CA PRO A 205 -4.18 -7.60 4.43
C PRO A 205 -4.84 -8.55 3.43
N THR A 206 -4.21 -8.75 2.25
CA THR A 206 -4.85 -9.44 1.11
C THR A 206 -6.20 -8.79 0.79
N ALA A 207 -6.13 -7.52 0.37
CA ALA A 207 -7.29 -6.66 0.18
C ALA A 207 -8.29 -7.23 -0.84
N GLU A 208 -7.83 -8.06 -1.78
CA GLU A 208 -8.62 -8.71 -2.81
C GLU A 208 -9.86 -9.43 -2.23
N VAL A 209 -9.71 -10.08 -1.07
CA VAL A 209 -10.83 -10.78 -0.41
C VAL A 209 -12.00 -9.86 -0.07
N THR A 210 -11.72 -8.57 0.15
CA THR A 210 -12.74 -7.59 0.55
C THR A 210 -13.07 -6.57 -0.54
N VAL A 211 -12.36 -6.58 -1.67
CA VAL A 211 -12.59 -5.63 -2.79
C VAL A 211 -14.05 -5.58 -3.23
N PRO A 212 -14.79 -6.69 -3.44
CA PRO A 212 -16.19 -6.59 -3.86
C PRO A 212 -17.06 -5.79 -2.88
N ALA A 213 -16.88 -6.00 -1.58
CA ALA A 213 -17.61 -5.29 -0.54
C ALA A 213 -17.23 -3.79 -0.45
N TYR A 214 -15.94 -3.48 -0.58
CA TYR A 214 -15.44 -2.10 -0.56
C TYR A 214 -15.92 -1.31 -1.78
N ARG A 215 -15.94 -1.93 -2.97
CA ARG A 215 -16.50 -1.30 -4.18
C ARG A 215 -17.97 -0.95 -4.00
N GLY A 216 -18.75 -1.80 -3.33
CA GLY A 216 -20.17 -1.55 -3.02
C GLY A 216 -20.41 -0.27 -2.20
N ILE A 217 -19.41 0.23 -1.48
CA ILE A 217 -19.48 1.51 -0.74
C ILE A 217 -18.64 2.63 -1.38
N GLY A 218 -18.21 2.44 -2.64
CA GLY A 218 -17.51 3.44 -3.43
C GLY A 218 -16.02 3.61 -3.09
N VAL A 219 -15.36 2.54 -2.61
CA VAL A 219 -13.91 2.45 -2.40
C VAL A 219 -13.34 1.51 -3.46
N GLU A 220 -12.73 2.05 -4.49
CA GLU A 220 -12.31 1.29 -5.69
C GLU A 220 -10.84 0.87 -5.63
N LEU A 221 -9.98 1.69 -5.02
CA LEU A 221 -8.55 1.45 -4.95
C LEU A 221 -8.19 0.48 -3.82
N TYR A 222 -7.19 -0.35 -4.04
CA TYR A 222 -6.68 -1.28 -3.04
C TYR A 222 -5.20 -1.56 -3.19
N SER A 223 -4.57 -1.98 -2.08
CA SER A 223 -3.19 -2.43 -2.07
C SER A 223 -3.11 -3.93 -2.34
N SER A 224 -2.34 -4.35 -3.33
CA SER A 224 -2.06 -5.77 -3.57
C SER A 224 -0.66 -6.14 -3.12
N ALA A 225 -0.56 -6.99 -2.10
CA ALA A 225 0.71 -7.61 -1.72
C ALA A 225 1.08 -8.76 -2.67
N VAL A 226 0.08 -9.40 -3.27
CA VAL A 226 0.26 -10.48 -4.26
C VAL A 226 0.96 -9.95 -5.52
N PHE A 227 0.77 -8.69 -5.88
CA PHE A 227 1.44 -8.05 -7.01
C PHE A 227 2.98 -8.16 -6.93
N CYS A 228 3.55 -8.26 -5.74
CA CYS A 228 5.00 -8.42 -5.57
C CYS A 228 5.55 -9.70 -6.20
N PHE A 229 4.80 -10.80 -6.16
CA PHE A 229 5.29 -12.13 -6.56
C PHE A 229 4.45 -12.79 -7.66
N ALA A 230 3.20 -12.35 -7.86
CA ALA A 230 2.31 -12.87 -8.89
C ALA A 230 1.43 -11.73 -9.45
N PRO A 231 2.04 -10.73 -10.14
CA PRO A 231 1.31 -9.61 -10.72
C PRO A 231 0.24 -10.07 -11.72
N GLU A 232 0.44 -11.21 -12.40
CA GLU A 232 -0.52 -11.82 -13.31
C GLU A 232 -1.85 -12.14 -12.62
N ILE A 233 -1.79 -12.70 -11.40
CA ILE A 233 -2.98 -13.03 -10.59
C ILE A 233 -3.67 -11.74 -10.12
N SER A 234 -2.90 -10.76 -9.65
CA SER A 234 -3.43 -9.47 -9.19
C SER A 234 -4.14 -8.72 -10.33
N LEU A 235 -3.58 -8.73 -11.52
CA LEU A 235 -4.15 -8.09 -12.70
C LEU A 235 -5.38 -8.84 -13.23
N ALA A 236 -5.36 -10.17 -13.26
CA ALA A 236 -6.54 -10.97 -13.63
C ALA A 236 -7.70 -10.68 -12.68
N PHE A 237 -7.45 -10.68 -11.36
CA PHE A 237 -8.46 -10.31 -10.37
C PHE A 237 -8.97 -8.88 -10.56
N HIS A 238 -8.07 -7.92 -10.79
CA HIS A 238 -8.45 -6.53 -11.01
C HIS A 238 -9.33 -6.38 -12.26
N ARG A 239 -8.96 -6.99 -13.37
CA ARG A 239 -9.79 -7.01 -14.60
C ARG A 239 -11.17 -7.61 -14.32
N ALA A 240 -11.22 -8.81 -13.73
CA ALA A 240 -12.47 -9.50 -13.45
C ALA A 240 -13.41 -8.63 -12.60
N VAL A 241 -12.91 -8.01 -11.53
CA VAL A 241 -13.70 -7.10 -10.68
C VAL A 241 -14.17 -5.86 -11.45
N THR A 242 -13.34 -5.28 -12.32
CA THR A 242 -13.67 -4.04 -13.04
C THR A 242 -14.60 -4.28 -14.23
N THR A 243 -14.54 -5.44 -14.86
CA THR A 243 -15.42 -5.84 -15.97
C THR A 243 -16.70 -6.54 -15.50
N GLY A 244 -16.79 -6.91 -14.22
CA GLY A 244 -17.95 -7.64 -13.68
C GLY A 244 -17.93 -9.14 -13.98
N ASP A 245 -16.76 -9.71 -14.29
CA ASP A 245 -16.56 -11.16 -14.46
C ASP A 245 -16.56 -11.86 -13.09
N GLN A 246 -17.77 -12.16 -12.60
CA GLN A 246 -17.95 -12.76 -11.29
C GLN A 246 -17.40 -14.21 -11.24
N ASP A 247 -17.42 -14.95 -12.34
CA ASP A 247 -16.92 -16.33 -12.39
C ASP A 247 -15.39 -16.36 -12.12
N THR A 248 -14.63 -15.49 -12.77
CA THR A 248 -13.18 -15.36 -12.53
C THR A 248 -12.90 -14.83 -11.11
N VAL A 249 -13.68 -13.87 -10.61
CA VAL A 249 -13.57 -13.39 -9.22
C VAL A 249 -13.73 -14.55 -8.24
N ASP A 250 -14.79 -15.34 -8.38
CA ASP A 250 -15.12 -16.46 -7.49
C ASP A 250 -14.06 -17.58 -7.55
N LEU A 251 -13.55 -17.88 -8.76
CA LEU A 251 -12.46 -18.84 -8.95
C LEU A 251 -11.17 -18.39 -8.22
N LEU A 252 -10.73 -17.16 -8.42
CA LEU A 252 -9.52 -16.62 -7.78
C LEU A 252 -9.69 -16.49 -6.27
N LEU A 253 -10.86 -16.09 -5.77
CA LEU A 253 -11.13 -16.05 -4.35
C LEU A 253 -11.08 -17.45 -3.73
N ARG A 254 -11.74 -18.44 -4.34
CA ARG A 254 -11.84 -19.81 -3.82
C ARG A 254 -10.52 -20.56 -3.86
N ASP A 255 -9.81 -20.49 -4.99
CA ASP A 255 -8.68 -21.39 -5.27
C ASP A 255 -7.30 -20.75 -4.99
N PHE A 256 -7.24 -19.41 -4.86
CA PHE A 256 -6.01 -18.70 -4.57
C PHE A 256 -6.08 -17.83 -3.30
N PHE A 257 -6.94 -16.80 -3.25
CA PHE A 257 -6.90 -15.81 -2.17
C PHE A 257 -7.33 -16.37 -0.80
N HIS A 258 -8.41 -17.15 -0.71
CA HIS A 258 -8.83 -17.74 0.57
C HIS A 258 -7.84 -18.78 1.09
N PRO A 259 -7.27 -19.69 0.27
CA PRO A 259 -6.17 -20.55 0.68
C PRO A 259 -4.92 -19.78 1.15
N LEU A 260 -4.56 -18.67 0.47
CA LEU A 260 -3.45 -17.80 0.86
C LEU A 260 -3.70 -17.13 2.22
N VAL A 261 -4.89 -16.58 2.44
CA VAL A 261 -5.31 -16.01 3.73
C VAL A 261 -5.28 -17.06 4.83
N THR A 262 -5.80 -18.26 4.57
CA THR A 262 -5.77 -19.38 5.51
C THR A 262 -4.33 -19.78 5.91
N LEU A 263 -3.38 -19.68 4.95
CA LEU A 263 -1.96 -19.92 5.24
C LEU A 263 -1.34 -18.75 6.01
N ARG A 264 -1.63 -17.52 5.60
CA ARG A 264 -1.15 -16.28 6.24
C ARG A 264 -1.52 -16.22 7.72
N ASP A 265 -2.75 -16.58 8.04
CA ASP A 265 -3.29 -16.46 9.40
C ASP A 265 -2.82 -17.56 10.35
N LYS A 266 -2.02 -18.55 9.86
CA LYS A 266 -1.43 -19.59 10.72
C LYS A 266 -0.35 -19.05 11.65
N VAL A 267 0.39 -18.04 11.22
CA VAL A 267 1.49 -17.48 12.01
C VAL A 267 1.43 -15.94 11.94
N PRO A 268 1.43 -15.26 13.09
CA PRO A 268 1.52 -13.79 13.12
C PRO A 268 2.73 -13.30 12.31
N GLY A 269 2.54 -12.28 11.48
CA GLY A 269 3.62 -11.72 10.65
C GLY A 269 3.75 -12.31 9.24
N TYR A 270 3.12 -13.42 8.94
CA TYR A 270 3.20 -14.07 7.62
C TYR A 270 2.70 -13.21 6.45
N ALA A 271 2.01 -12.12 6.71
CA ALA A 271 1.59 -11.20 5.65
C ALA A 271 2.75 -10.66 4.79
N VAL A 272 3.95 -10.51 5.37
CA VAL A 272 5.17 -10.11 4.64
C VAL A 272 6.02 -11.32 4.25
N SER A 273 6.18 -12.27 5.18
CA SER A 273 7.04 -13.45 4.97
C SER A 273 6.59 -14.28 3.77
N LEU A 274 5.27 -14.47 3.58
CA LEU A 274 4.74 -15.20 2.42
C LEU A 274 4.95 -14.44 1.10
N VAL A 275 4.99 -13.11 1.12
CA VAL A 275 5.28 -12.32 -0.09
C VAL A 275 6.72 -12.55 -0.54
N LYS A 276 7.70 -12.43 0.37
CA LYS A 276 9.11 -12.71 0.06
C LYS A 276 9.32 -14.17 -0.37
N ALA A 277 8.69 -15.10 0.33
CA ALA A 277 8.73 -16.51 -0.04
C ALA A 277 8.12 -16.78 -1.42
N GLY A 278 7.01 -16.12 -1.76
CA GLY A 278 6.41 -16.20 -3.08
C GLY A 278 7.34 -15.69 -4.18
N MET A 279 8.07 -14.60 -3.92
CA MET A 279 9.10 -14.10 -4.85
C MET A 279 10.23 -15.12 -5.05
N ALA A 280 10.74 -15.72 -3.96
CA ALA A 280 11.77 -16.77 -4.05
C ALA A 280 11.28 -17.99 -4.84
N LEU A 281 10.04 -18.44 -4.66
CA LEU A 281 9.42 -19.51 -5.47
C LEU A 281 9.32 -19.15 -6.96
N ARG A 282 9.26 -17.85 -7.28
CA ARG A 282 9.27 -17.33 -8.67
C ARG A 282 10.70 -17.06 -9.20
N GLY A 283 11.73 -17.46 -8.47
CA GLY A 283 13.14 -17.29 -8.87
C GLY A 283 13.70 -15.89 -8.57
N HIS A 284 13.02 -15.09 -7.73
CA HIS A 284 13.46 -13.76 -7.33
C HIS A 284 13.84 -13.75 -5.84
N ASP A 285 15.10 -13.97 -5.55
CA ASP A 285 15.61 -13.95 -4.18
C ASP A 285 15.70 -12.49 -3.68
N VAL A 286 14.95 -12.19 -2.62
CA VAL A 286 14.92 -10.89 -1.95
C VAL A 286 15.33 -11.00 -0.47
N GLY A 287 15.93 -12.13 -0.11
CA GLY A 287 16.27 -12.47 1.27
C GLY A 287 15.04 -12.76 2.15
N GLY A 288 15.29 -13.11 3.39
CA GLY A 288 14.26 -13.33 4.40
C GLY A 288 13.71 -12.04 5.00
N VAL A 289 12.82 -12.20 5.99
CA VAL A 289 12.32 -11.07 6.79
C VAL A 289 13.23 -10.79 7.97
N ARG A 290 13.19 -9.53 8.46
CA ARG A 290 13.88 -9.17 9.71
C ARG A 290 13.05 -9.52 10.94
N PRO A 291 13.68 -9.88 12.08
CA PRO A 291 12.97 -10.00 13.34
C PRO A 291 12.18 -8.71 13.68
N PRO A 292 11.01 -8.83 14.32
CA PRO A 292 10.44 -10.04 14.93
C PRO A 292 9.68 -10.97 13.99
N LEU A 293 9.64 -10.68 12.69
CA LEU A 293 9.04 -11.59 11.71
C LEU A 293 9.91 -12.84 11.52
N THR A 294 9.31 -13.91 11.01
CA THR A 294 9.98 -15.19 10.75
C THR A 294 9.66 -15.68 9.35
N ASP A 295 10.61 -16.32 8.70
CA ASP A 295 10.38 -16.95 7.41
C ASP A 295 9.44 -18.17 7.53
N PRO A 296 8.72 -18.53 6.46
CA PRO A 296 7.84 -19.68 6.46
C PRO A 296 8.59 -21.00 6.63
N SER A 297 7.97 -21.96 7.34
CA SER A 297 8.49 -23.33 7.44
C SER A 297 8.49 -24.01 6.05
N PRO A 298 9.32 -25.07 5.86
CA PRO A 298 9.33 -25.83 4.61
C PRO A 298 7.95 -26.35 4.19
N GLN A 299 7.14 -26.82 5.15
CA GLN A 299 5.78 -27.25 4.89
C GLN A 299 4.86 -26.10 4.40
N HIS A 300 5.04 -24.90 4.95
CA HIS A 300 4.27 -23.72 4.53
C HIS A 300 4.74 -23.20 3.18
N LEU A 301 6.03 -23.32 2.85
CA LEU A 301 6.57 -23.01 1.51
C LEU A 301 5.97 -23.93 0.44
N GLU A 302 5.95 -25.24 0.70
CA GLU A 302 5.35 -26.20 -0.22
C GLU A 302 3.86 -25.91 -0.44
N ARG A 303 3.13 -25.56 0.63
CA ARG A 303 1.72 -25.16 0.52
C ARG A 303 1.54 -23.88 -0.29
N LEU A 304 2.41 -22.87 -0.08
CA LEU A 304 2.39 -21.62 -0.85
C LEU A 304 2.62 -21.89 -2.34
N GLY A 305 3.56 -22.79 -2.68
CA GLY A 305 3.81 -23.20 -4.06
C GLY A 305 2.56 -23.75 -4.75
N ARG A 306 1.85 -24.69 -4.10
CA ARG A 306 0.59 -25.24 -4.64
C ARG A 306 -0.50 -24.18 -4.81
N ILE A 307 -0.61 -23.23 -3.87
CA ILE A 307 -1.57 -22.11 -3.97
C ILE A 307 -1.21 -21.22 -5.15
N LEU A 308 0.08 -20.92 -5.31
CA LEU A 308 0.59 -20.09 -6.41
C LEU A 308 0.32 -20.73 -7.78
N ASP A 309 0.61 -22.02 -7.93
CA ASP A 309 0.36 -22.79 -9.16
C ASP A 309 -1.13 -22.74 -9.56
N ALA A 310 -2.03 -22.91 -8.58
CA ALA A 310 -3.47 -22.83 -8.81
C ALA A 310 -3.90 -21.44 -9.31
N GLY A 311 -3.40 -20.38 -8.68
CA GLY A 311 -3.72 -19.01 -9.09
C GLY A 311 -3.18 -18.64 -10.47
N LEU A 312 -1.95 -19.06 -10.79
CA LEU A 312 -1.34 -18.83 -12.09
C LEU A 312 -2.07 -19.57 -13.21
N ALA A 313 -2.56 -20.79 -12.94
CA ALA A 313 -3.36 -21.55 -13.91
C ALA A 313 -4.70 -20.85 -14.25
N ILE A 314 -5.30 -20.15 -13.29
CA ILE A 314 -6.52 -19.34 -13.52
C ILE A 314 -6.17 -18.08 -14.32
N ALA A 315 -5.17 -17.33 -13.88
CA ALA A 315 -4.75 -16.09 -14.54
C ALA A 315 -4.27 -16.29 -15.99
N GLY A 316 -3.66 -17.45 -16.30
CA GLY A 316 -3.24 -17.82 -17.65
C GLY A 316 -4.40 -18.03 -18.63
N ARG A 317 -5.52 -18.62 -18.19
CA ARG A 317 -6.73 -18.80 -18.99
C ARG A 317 -7.40 -17.46 -19.34
N ASP A 318 -7.50 -16.58 -18.36
CA ASP A 318 -8.05 -15.23 -18.54
C ASP A 318 -7.23 -14.42 -19.59
N GLY A 319 -5.90 -14.57 -19.59
CA GLY A 319 -5.02 -13.94 -20.58
C GLY A 319 -5.23 -14.45 -22.02
N GLU A 320 -5.54 -15.73 -22.20
CA GLU A 320 -5.83 -16.32 -23.51
C GLU A 320 -7.20 -15.91 -24.06
N GLU A 321 -8.21 -15.76 -23.19
CA GLU A 321 -9.55 -15.29 -23.56
C GLU A 321 -9.56 -13.79 -23.91
N ALA A 322 -8.82 -12.97 -23.18
CA ALA A 322 -8.69 -11.53 -23.46
C ALA A 322 -7.92 -11.21 -24.76
N ALA A 323 -7.11 -12.16 -25.27
CA ALA A 323 -6.35 -12.02 -26.51
C ALA A 323 -7.12 -12.47 -27.76
N ARG A 324 -8.30 -13.05 -27.63
CA ARG A 324 -9.22 -13.48 -28.71
C ARG A 324 -10.29 -12.44 -28.98
#